data_197c16595d29f56252bda4f8aa8e65a8
#
_entry.id   197c16595d29f56252bda4f8aa8e65a8
#
_cell.length_a   1.000
_cell.length_b   1.000
_cell.length_c   1.000
_cell.angle_alpha   90.00
_cell.angle_beta   90.00
_cell.angle_gamma   90.00
#
_symmetry.space_group_name_H-M   'P 1'
#
loop_
_entity.id
_entity.type
_entity.pdbx_description
1 polymer ?
#
loop_
_entity_poly.entity_id
_entity_poly.type
_entity_poly.pdbx_seq_one_letter_code
_entity_poly.pdbx_strand_id
1 'polypeptide(L)'
;MRDNDRIHKFVVFSHGLVGSIEFGYHQRNQASLSFTQSDINRLRTNAFENPNSCFYSCNTATIGSGSGSFSQSWVNKTKGKTWAIYEKSDYGHLNNPANWSTVVKPEREMRGYRNIGSDYYPIPSAKRNAYWKTFTAKQNYFWG
;
A
#
# COMPACT_ATOMS: atom_id res chain seq x y z
N MET A 1 14.25 8.71 19.43
CA MET A 1 14.46 8.32 18.01
C MET A 1 15.09 9.47 17.27
N ARG A 2 16.19 9.22 16.59
CA ARG A 2 16.81 10.24 15.74
C ARG A 2 15.93 10.51 14.51
N ASP A 3 15.92 11.72 13.97
CA ASP A 3 15.10 12.05 12.80
C ASP A 3 15.43 11.18 11.58
N ASN A 4 16.69 10.71 11.46
CA ASN A 4 17.13 9.81 10.38
C ASN A 4 16.57 8.38 10.52
N ASP A 5 16.04 8.02 11.67
CA ASP A 5 15.53 6.67 11.93
C ASP A 5 14.03 6.53 11.62
N ARG A 6 13.41 7.59 11.13
CA ARG A 6 12.01 7.56 10.75
C ARG A 6 11.81 6.92 9.38
N ILE A 7 10.64 6.32 9.20
CA ILE A 7 10.28 5.67 7.95
C ILE A 7 9.85 6.72 6.93
N HIS A 8 10.59 6.81 5.82
CA HIS A 8 10.32 7.70 4.69
C HIS A 8 9.73 6.97 3.48
N LYS A 9 9.91 5.66 3.40
CA LYS A 9 9.40 4.81 2.33
C LYS A 9 8.92 3.50 2.91
N PHE A 10 7.76 3.06 2.46
CA PHE A 10 7.17 1.80 2.91
C PHE A 10 6.55 1.06 1.72
N VAL A 11 7.08 -0.10 1.37
CA VAL A 11 6.61 -0.88 0.23
C VAL A 11 6.28 -2.29 0.70
N VAL A 12 5.10 -2.76 0.32
CA VAL A 12 4.61 -4.08 0.73
C VAL A 12 4.20 -4.90 -0.49
N PHE A 13 4.68 -6.13 -0.53
CA PHE A 13 4.23 -7.19 -1.42
C PHE A 13 3.61 -8.29 -0.58
N SER A 14 2.31 -8.41 -0.62
CA SER A 14 1.58 -9.43 0.15
C SER A 14 0.22 -9.69 -0.46
N HIS A 15 -0.47 -10.71 0.03
CA HIS A 15 -1.90 -10.80 -0.18
C HIS A 15 -2.62 -9.65 0.52
N GLY A 16 -3.81 -9.32 0.06
CA GLY A 16 -4.65 -8.30 0.68
C GLY A 16 -6.11 -8.68 0.63
N LEU A 17 -6.78 -8.37 1.72
CA LEU A 17 -8.23 -8.40 1.82
C LEU A 17 -8.74 -6.99 2.06
N VAL A 18 -10.03 -6.77 1.92
CA VAL A 18 -10.61 -5.49 2.26
C VAL A 18 -10.35 -5.20 3.75
N GLY A 19 -9.59 -4.15 4.02
CA GLY A 19 -9.25 -3.74 5.39
C GLY A 19 -8.00 -4.39 5.99
N SER A 20 -7.28 -5.26 5.27
CA SER A 20 -6.06 -5.87 5.81
C SER A 20 -5.03 -6.23 4.74
N ILE A 21 -3.78 -6.33 5.15
CA ILE A 21 -2.72 -7.02 4.40
C ILE A 21 -2.42 -8.34 5.10
N GLU A 22 -2.14 -9.38 4.31
CA GLU A 22 -2.06 -10.75 4.78
C GLU A 22 -0.69 -11.37 4.49
N PHE A 23 -0.01 -11.84 5.53
CA PHE A 23 1.32 -12.42 5.41
C PHE A 23 1.34 -13.94 5.56
N GLY A 24 0.28 -14.55 6.09
CA GLY A 24 0.17 -15.98 6.34
C GLY A 24 -0.99 -16.65 5.61
N TYR A 25 -1.46 -16.06 4.52
CA TYR A 25 -2.62 -16.54 3.79
C TYR A 25 -2.35 -17.91 3.16
N HIS A 26 -3.26 -18.86 3.36
CA HIS A 26 -3.19 -20.26 2.87
C HIS A 26 -2.18 -21.19 3.53
N GLN A 27 -1.54 -20.84 4.60
CA GLN A 27 -0.72 -21.82 5.33
C GLN A 27 -1.60 -22.68 6.24
N ARG A 28 -1.63 -23.99 5.96
CA ARG A 28 -2.33 -24.94 6.82
C ARG A 28 -1.68 -24.96 8.21
N ASN A 29 -2.52 -24.95 9.25
CA ASN A 29 -2.10 -25.07 10.66
C ASN A 29 -1.27 -23.90 11.21
N GLN A 30 -1.19 -22.77 10.50
CA GLN A 30 -0.61 -21.56 11.07
C GLN A 30 -1.70 -20.51 11.27
N ALA A 31 -1.65 -19.81 12.39
CA ALA A 31 -2.46 -18.63 12.60
C ALA A 31 -2.21 -17.64 11.43
N SER A 32 -3.28 -17.14 10.81
CA SER A 32 -3.12 -16.13 9.77
C SER A 32 -2.44 -14.91 10.38
N LEU A 33 -1.33 -14.50 9.77
CA LEU A 33 -0.63 -13.29 10.15
C LEU A 33 -1.19 -12.15 9.30
N SER A 34 -2.10 -11.39 9.87
CA SER A 34 -2.72 -10.24 9.20
C SER A 34 -2.41 -8.95 9.94
N PHE A 35 -2.32 -7.88 9.16
CA PHE A 35 -2.20 -6.52 9.67
C PHE A 35 -3.44 -5.73 9.22
N THR A 36 -4.26 -5.34 10.19
CA THR A 36 -5.60 -4.77 9.95
C THR A 36 -5.63 -3.27 10.14
N GLN A 37 -6.76 -2.63 9.78
CA GLN A 37 -6.99 -1.22 10.09
C GLN A 37 -6.92 -0.94 11.60
N SER A 38 -7.36 -1.87 12.44
CA SER A 38 -7.21 -1.75 13.91
C SER A 38 -5.74 -1.72 14.33
N ASP A 39 -4.90 -2.53 13.69
CA ASP A 39 -3.46 -2.54 14.00
C ASP A 39 -2.79 -1.23 13.60
N ILE A 40 -3.24 -0.59 12.51
CA ILE A 40 -2.76 0.73 12.12
C ILE A 40 -2.93 1.75 13.25
N ASN A 41 -4.05 1.70 13.95
CA ASN A 41 -4.34 2.66 15.03
C ASN A 41 -3.34 2.57 16.18
N ARG A 42 -2.65 1.43 16.34
CA ARG A 42 -1.64 1.21 17.38
C ARG A 42 -0.23 1.63 16.98
N LEU A 43 -0.03 2.01 15.72
CA LEU A 43 1.26 2.50 15.26
C LEU A 43 1.61 3.84 15.90
N ARG A 44 2.88 4.04 16.17
CA ARG A 44 3.40 5.32 16.64
C ARG A 44 3.58 6.27 15.46
N THR A 45 2.90 7.40 15.50
CA THR A 45 2.96 8.40 14.42
C THR A 45 4.36 8.97 14.23
N ASN A 46 5.13 9.10 15.31
CA ASN A 46 6.50 9.62 15.26
C ASN A 46 7.52 8.64 14.67
N ALA A 47 7.12 7.40 14.35
CA ALA A 47 7.96 6.47 13.61
C ALA A 47 8.02 6.80 12.10
N PHE A 48 7.16 7.69 11.63
CA PHE A 48 7.01 8.02 10.21
C PHE A 48 7.29 9.48 9.94
N GLU A 49 7.88 9.76 8.79
CA GLU A 49 8.07 11.12 8.29
C GLU A 49 7.53 11.24 6.88
N ASN A 50 6.24 11.55 6.77
CA ASN A 50 5.52 11.71 5.51
C ASN A 50 5.92 10.66 4.47
N PRO A 51 5.81 9.35 4.79
CA PRO A 51 6.35 8.30 3.95
C PRO A 51 5.63 8.20 2.62
N ASN A 52 6.38 7.87 1.59
CA ASN A 52 5.81 7.37 0.36
C ASN A 52 5.58 5.86 0.52
N SER A 53 4.33 5.45 0.53
CA SER A 53 3.95 4.06 0.74
C SER A 53 3.33 3.46 -0.51
N CYS A 54 3.65 2.20 -0.80
CA CYS A 54 3.07 1.48 -1.92
C CYS A 54 2.65 0.08 -1.51
N PHE A 55 1.38 -0.24 -1.68
CA PHE A 55 0.81 -1.54 -1.36
C PHE A 55 0.52 -2.31 -2.65
N TYR A 56 1.38 -3.26 -2.99
CA TYR A 56 1.17 -4.21 -4.08
C TYR A 56 0.31 -5.39 -3.62
N SER A 57 -0.74 -5.09 -2.88
CA SER A 57 -1.63 -6.07 -2.26
C SER A 57 -3.06 -5.82 -2.69
N CYS A 58 -3.80 -6.88 -2.95
CA CYS A 58 -5.20 -6.77 -3.36
C CYS A 58 -6.02 -5.94 -2.35
N ASN A 59 -7.00 -5.22 -2.86
CA ASN A 59 -8.04 -4.56 -2.05
C ASN A 59 -7.56 -3.52 -1.03
N THR A 60 -6.31 -3.11 -1.07
CA THR A 60 -5.79 -2.11 -0.10
C THR A 60 -6.40 -0.73 -0.31
N ALA A 61 -6.91 -0.46 -1.52
CA ALA A 61 -7.68 0.75 -1.82
C ALA A 61 -9.20 0.53 -1.75
N THR A 62 -9.66 -0.71 -1.61
CA THR A 62 -11.09 -1.04 -1.62
C THR A 62 -11.73 -0.64 -0.29
N ILE A 63 -12.87 0.05 -0.38
CA ILE A 63 -13.59 0.52 0.80
C ILE A 63 -14.40 -0.64 1.39
N GLY A 64 -14.17 -0.90 2.69
CA GLY A 64 -14.99 -1.81 3.46
C GLY A 64 -16.22 -1.12 4.05
N SER A 65 -17.12 -1.91 4.62
CA SER A 65 -18.30 -1.38 5.30
C SER A 65 -17.89 -0.53 6.50
N GLY A 66 -18.13 0.77 6.43
CA GLY A 66 -18.14 1.68 7.59
C GLY A 66 -16.86 2.46 7.90
N SER A 67 -15.66 2.12 7.37
CA SER A 67 -14.42 2.75 7.85
C SER A 67 -13.40 3.15 6.78
N GLY A 68 -13.84 3.23 5.54
CA GLY A 68 -12.91 3.55 4.44
C GLY A 68 -12.01 2.37 4.06
N SER A 69 -10.94 2.66 3.35
CA SER A 69 -9.98 1.63 2.92
C SER A 69 -8.82 1.48 3.90
N PHE A 70 -8.13 0.35 3.81
CA PHE A 70 -6.87 0.14 4.53
C PHE A 70 -5.87 1.27 4.26
N SER A 71 -5.72 1.66 3.00
CA SER A 71 -4.76 2.69 2.61
C SER A 71 -5.13 4.09 3.07
N GLN A 72 -6.42 4.41 3.16
CA GLN A 72 -6.85 5.67 3.74
C GLN A 72 -6.52 5.72 5.24
N SER A 73 -6.76 4.63 5.95
CA SER A 73 -6.39 4.52 7.38
C SER A 73 -4.88 4.63 7.56
N TRP A 74 -4.11 3.97 6.71
CA TRP A 74 -2.65 4.03 6.73
C TRP A 74 -2.12 5.46 6.54
N VAL A 75 -2.57 6.16 5.49
CA VAL A 75 -2.08 7.50 5.21
C VAL A 75 -2.56 8.52 6.23
N ASN A 76 -3.75 8.33 6.80
CA ASN A 76 -4.22 9.20 7.89
C ASN A 76 -3.33 9.08 9.13
N LYS A 77 -2.80 7.89 9.39
CA LYS A 77 -1.91 7.63 10.52
C LYS A 77 -0.48 8.08 10.26
N THR A 78 0.08 7.70 9.12
CA THR A 78 1.49 7.91 8.81
C THR A 78 1.77 9.24 8.13
N LYS A 79 0.73 9.89 7.57
CA LYS A 79 0.84 11.06 6.70
C LYS A 79 1.56 10.69 5.39
N GLY A 80 1.94 11.64 4.57
CA GLY A 80 2.59 11.36 3.30
C GLY A 80 1.62 10.97 2.18
N LYS A 81 2.05 10.10 1.29
CA LYS A 81 1.27 9.60 0.16
C LYS A 81 1.29 8.08 0.12
N THR A 82 0.16 7.51 -0.28
CA THR A 82 0.02 6.06 -0.42
C THR A 82 -0.58 5.71 -1.77
N TRP A 83 0.05 4.76 -2.45
CA TRP A 83 -0.47 4.12 -3.66
C TRP A 83 -0.95 2.73 -3.29
N ALA A 84 -2.14 2.40 -3.76
CA ALA A 84 -2.78 1.13 -3.42
C ALA A 84 -3.69 0.67 -4.55
N ILE A 85 -4.03 -0.61 -4.55
CA ILE A 85 -4.84 -1.23 -5.59
C ILE A 85 -6.29 -1.34 -5.12
N TYR A 86 -7.19 -0.81 -5.94
CA TYR A 86 -8.61 -1.10 -5.85
C TYR A 86 -8.86 -2.44 -6.56
N GLU A 87 -9.54 -3.38 -5.90
CA GLU A 87 -9.75 -4.75 -6.34
C GLU A 87 -8.45 -5.57 -6.30
N LYS A 88 -8.14 -6.35 -7.33
CA LYS A 88 -7.09 -7.37 -7.28
C LYS A 88 -5.84 -6.96 -8.06
N SER A 89 -4.69 -7.21 -7.47
CA SER A 89 -3.42 -7.22 -8.17
C SER A 89 -3.22 -8.55 -8.93
N ASP A 90 -2.44 -8.49 -9.99
CA ASP A 90 -2.08 -9.65 -10.79
C ASP A 90 -0.58 -9.91 -10.70
N TYR A 91 -0.24 -11.01 -10.04
CA TYR A 91 1.13 -11.50 -9.93
C TYR A 91 1.47 -12.50 -11.04
N GLY A 92 0.48 -12.98 -11.79
CA GLY A 92 0.68 -14.04 -12.77
C GLY A 92 1.67 -13.69 -13.87
N HIS A 93 1.66 -12.45 -14.34
CA HIS A 93 2.59 -12.01 -15.39
C HIS A 93 4.06 -11.95 -14.92
N LEU A 94 4.32 -11.94 -13.62
CA LEU A 94 5.68 -11.95 -13.07
C LEU A 94 6.35 -13.31 -13.20
N ASN A 95 5.59 -14.38 -13.50
CA ASN A 95 6.15 -15.70 -13.76
C ASN A 95 6.98 -15.75 -15.05
N ASN A 96 6.78 -14.80 -15.96
CA ASN A 96 7.57 -14.67 -17.19
C ASN A 96 8.55 -13.50 -17.08
N PRO A 97 9.87 -13.75 -16.98
CA PRO A 97 10.88 -12.68 -16.87
C PRO A 97 10.85 -11.67 -18.01
N ALA A 98 10.36 -12.04 -19.20
CA ALA A 98 10.22 -11.12 -20.34
C ALA A 98 9.26 -9.96 -20.04
N ASN A 99 8.35 -10.12 -19.10
CA ASN A 99 7.40 -9.07 -18.72
C ASN A 99 7.98 -8.04 -17.74
N TRP A 100 9.09 -8.34 -17.08
CA TRP A 100 9.59 -7.50 -15.98
C TRP A 100 9.99 -6.09 -16.42
N SER A 101 10.53 -5.96 -17.61
CA SER A 101 10.95 -4.67 -18.16
C SER A 101 9.77 -3.80 -18.64
N THR A 102 8.62 -4.41 -18.88
CA THR A 102 7.43 -3.73 -19.41
C THR A 102 6.48 -3.27 -18.32
N VAL A 103 6.68 -3.75 -17.09
CA VAL A 103 5.81 -3.39 -15.97
C VAL A 103 6.16 -2.00 -15.48
N VAL A 104 5.23 -1.07 -15.62
CA VAL A 104 5.40 0.30 -15.15
C VAL A 104 5.07 0.35 -13.66
N LYS A 105 5.96 0.93 -12.87
CA LYS A 105 5.71 1.16 -11.45
C LYS A 105 4.60 2.20 -11.28
N PRO A 106 3.62 1.97 -10.40
CA PRO A 106 2.51 2.91 -10.22
C PRO A 106 2.97 4.33 -9.91
N GLU A 107 4.01 4.45 -9.13
CA GLU A 107 4.60 5.74 -8.77
C GLU A 107 5.20 6.50 -9.95
N ARG A 108 5.44 5.86 -11.09
CA ARG A 108 5.88 6.52 -12.32
C ARG A 108 4.73 7.05 -13.16
N GLU A 109 3.55 6.47 -13.01
CA GLU A 109 2.35 6.90 -13.72
C GLU A 109 1.75 8.17 -13.13
N MET A 110 2.17 8.53 -11.93
CA MET A 110 1.60 9.66 -11.20
C MET A 110 2.40 10.94 -11.48
N ARG A 111 1.71 11.97 -11.93
CA ARG A 111 2.32 13.28 -12.23
C ARG A 111 3.03 13.85 -11.01
N GLY A 112 4.29 14.28 -11.21
CA GLY A 112 5.06 14.94 -10.18
C GLY A 112 5.76 14.00 -9.19
N TYR A 113 5.67 12.70 -9.40
CA TYR A 113 6.36 11.74 -8.57
C TYR A 113 7.82 11.61 -8.99
N ARG A 114 8.73 11.88 -8.06
CA ARG A 114 10.16 11.62 -8.28
C ARG A 114 10.45 10.16 -7.95
N ASN A 115 11.16 9.47 -8.83
CA ASN A 115 11.63 8.11 -8.58
C ASN A 115 12.29 8.01 -7.21
N ILE A 116 11.77 7.15 -6.37
CA ILE A 116 12.45 6.75 -5.14
C ILE A 116 13.42 5.65 -5.51
N GLY A 117 14.62 6.06 -5.91
CA GLY A 117 15.73 5.15 -6.14
C GLY A 117 15.62 4.29 -7.40
N SER A 118 16.72 3.60 -7.68
CA SER A 118 16.94 2.71 -8.81
C SER A 118 16.39 1.29 -8.59
N ASP A 119 15.41 1.11 -7.71
CA ASP A 119 14.90 -0.20 -7.37
C ASP A 119 14.14 -0.82 -8.54
N TYR A 120 14.85 -1.60 -9.34
CA TYR A 120 14.25 -2.48 -10.33
C TYR A 120 13.83 -3.78 -9.66
N TYR A 121 12.58 -3.89 -9.34
CA TYR A 121 11.99 -5.16 -8.94
C TYR A 121 10.72 -5.41 -9.76
N PRO A 122 10.40 -6.67 -10.07
CA PRO A 122 9.16 -6.99 -10.74
C PRO A 122 7.99 -6.57 -9.85
N ILE A 123 7.01 -5.91 -10.44
CA ILE A 123 5.81 -5.47 -9.71
C ILE A 123 4.57 -6.11 -10.32
N PRO A 124 3.58 -6.46 -9.50
CA PRO A 124 2.30 -6.92 -10.00
C PRO A 124 1.55 -5.79 -10.70
N SER A 125 0.76 -6.13 -11.70
CA SER A 125 -0.19 -5.22 -12.32
C SER A 125 -1.55 -5.28 -11.63
N ALA A 126 -2.40 -4.32 -11.92
CA ALA A 126 -3.82 -4.41 -11.58
C ALA A 126 -4.52 -5.37 -12.54
N LYS A 127 -5.42 -6.23 -12.03
CA LYS A 127 -6.28 -7.07 -12.86
C LYS A 127 -7.32 -6.20 -13.59
N ARG A 128 -7.95 -6.78 -14.62
CA ARG A 128 -9.05 -6.16 -15.33
C ARG A 128 -10.09 -5.58 -14.34
N ASN A 129 -10.50 -4.33 -14.53
CA ASN A 129 -11.38 -3.55 -13.66
C ASN A 129 -10.76 -3.12 -12.33
N ALA A 130 -9.52 -3.49 -12.05
CA ALA A 130 -8.76 -2.96 -10.94
C ALA A 130 -7.95 -1.74 -11.40
N TYR A 131 -7.59 -0.88 -10.47
CA TYR A 131 -6.78 0.29 -10.77
C TYR A 131 -6.00 0.76 -9.54
N TRP A 132 -4.95 1.49 -9.79
CA TRP A 132 -4.18 2.14 -8.75
C TRP A 132 -4.85 3.42 -8.30
N LYS A 133 -4.87 3.63 -6.99
CA LYS A 133 -5.36 4.87 -6.36
C LYS A 133 -4.29 5.50 -5.51
N THR A 134 -4.30 6.83 -5.48
CA THR A 134 -3.45 7.63 -4.60
C THR A 134 -4.28 8.12 -3.41
N PHE A 135 -3.69 8.05 -2.24
CA PHE A 135 -4.28 8.54 -1.00
C PHE A 135 -3.36 9.57 -0.35
N THR A 136 -3.97 10.60 0.20
CA THR A 136 -3.33 11.57 1.08
C THR A 136 -4.11 11.64 2.39
N ALA A 137 -3.47 12.13 3.45
CA ALA A 137 -4.15 12.27 4.73
C ALA A 137 -5.36 13.20 4.59
N LYS A 138 -6.49 12.78 5.15
CA LYS A 138 -7.68 13.62 5.19
C LYS A 138 -7.41 14.83 6.06
N GLN A 139 -7.71 15.99 5.54
CA GLN A 139 -7.72 17.20 6.33
C GLN A 139 -9.04 17.28 7.08
N ASN A 140 -8.95 17.41 8.40
CA ASN A 140 -10.12 17.72 9.19
C ASN A 140 -10.37 19.21 9.10
N TYR A 141 -11.39 19.60 8.34
CA TYR A 141 -11.87 20.98 8.35
C TYR A 141 -12.75 21.15 9.59
N PHE A 142 -12.26 21.87 10.57
CA PHE A 142 -13.13 22.36 11.63
C PHE A 142 -13.83 23.63 11.12
N TRP A 143 -15.11 23.50 10.87
CA TRP A 143 -15.99 24.64 10.76
C TRP A 143 -16.29 25.09 12.20
N GLY A 144 -15.47 25.94 12.67
CA GLY A 144 -15.72 26.64 13.94
C GLY A 144 -16.57 27.86 13.71
#